data_44be9ec4c9e13dbe33e940207c806086
#
_entry.id   44be9ec4c9e13dbe33e940207c806086
#
_cell.length_a   1.000
_cell.length_b   1.000
_cell.length_c   1.000
_cell.angle_alpha   90.00
_cell.angle_beta   90.00
_cell.angle_gamma   90.00
#
_symmetry.space_group_name_H-M   'P 1'
#
loop_
_entity.id
_entity.type
_entity.pdbx_description
1 polymer ?
#
loop_
_entity_poly.entity_id
_entity_poly.type
_entity_poly.pdbx_seq_one_letter_code
_entity_poly.pdbx_strand_id
1 'polypeptide(L)'
;MNLLSPIDIAGIALRNRIAVAPMSRTQADAHGHPAAETAAYYARYARHGAGLVITEALYTAGPAARAYFNQPGLASEAQAEHWRAAVRAVHQEGGRVIAQLQHAGKLAEPGLHARPLGLVDGAAQGLSWQTQQPNAPAHAATAEEIERIIEGFALSARLAHYAGFDGVEIHGARGYLVNDFLSAYNVRDDEWGADRARIAEAVLRAVRQACPLPIGFNYSIYKMDEYRYQPPGGGAEIAALLARLCQAGADILHISSRRVLKPEPWGGLLAQLA
;
A
#
# COMPACT_ATOMS: atom_id res chain seq x y z
N MET A 1 -8.42 -8.71 26.09
CA MET A 1 -7.36 -7.76 25.63
C MET A 1 -7.95 -6.36 25.63
N ASN A 2 -7.31 -5.36 26.27
CA ASN A 2 -7.85 -3.99 26.35
C ASN A 2 -7.29 -3.17 25.17
N LEU A 3 -8.16 -2.54 24.37
CA LEU A 3 -7.76 -1.70 23.23
C LEU A 3 -6.88 -0.51 23.63
N LEU A 4 -7.01 -0.03 24.88
CA LEU A 4 -6.24 1.11 25.39
C LEU A 4 -4.91 0.71 26.03
N SER A 5 -4.60 -0.59 26.13
CA SER A 5 -3.31 -1.03 26.65
C SER A 5 -2.19 -0.80 25.64
N PRO A 6 -0.98 -0.38 26.08
CA PRO A 6 0.18 -0.25 25.23
C PRO A 6 0.52 -1.59 24.54
N ILE A 7 1.20 -1.50 23.41
CA ILE A 7 1.72 -2.65 22.67
C ILE A 7 2.98 -2.22 21.93
N ASP A 8 3.94 -3.15 21.79
CA ASP A 8 5.00 -3.06 20.80
C ASP A 8 4.62 -3.87 19.56
N ILE A 9 4.73 -3.27 18.38
CA ILE A 9 4.52 -3.95 17.10
C ILE A 9 5.80 -3.80 16.27
N ALA A 10 6.56 -4.87 16.17
CA ALA A 10 7.79 -4.92 15.39
C ALA A 10 8.80 -3.80 15.78
N GLY A 11 8.91 -3.47 17.07
CA GLY A 11 9.78 -2.41 17.57
C GLY A 11 9.15 -1.01 17.56
N ILE A 12 7.89 -0.87 17.09
CA ILE A 12 7.14 0.38 17.21
C ILE A 12 6.34 0.36 18.52
N ALA A 13 6.81 1.11 19.51
CA ALA A 13 6.11 1.25 20.80
C ALA A 13 4.86 2.14 20.61
N LEU A 14 3.67 1.55 20.76
CA LEU A 14 2.37 2.22 20.67
C LEU A 14 1.73 2.38 22.03
N ARG A 15 1.16 3.56 22.30
CA ARG A 15 0.45 3.84 23.55
C ARG A 15 -0.87 3.08 23.72
N ASN A 16 -1.41 2.52 22.64
CA ASN A 16 -2.60 1.66 22.63
C ASN A 16 -2.68 0.89 21.29
N ARG A 17 -3.74 0.08 21.13
CA ARG A 17 -3.99 -0.80 19.98
C ARG A 17 -4.90 -0.18 18.91
N ILE A 18 -5.05 1.15 18.90
CA ILE A 18 -5.91 1.85 17.95
C ILE A 18 -5.04 2.41 16.84
N ALA A 19 -5.28 1.95 15.62
CA ALA A 19 -4.64 2.43 14.40
C ALA A 19 -5.66 3.14 13.50
N VAL A 20 -5.25 4.26 12.91
CA VAL A 20 -6.01 4.94 11.85
C VAL A 20 -5.62 4.32 10.52
N ALA A 21 -6.61 3.72 9.84
CA ALA A 21 -6.41 3.11 8.53
C ALA A 21 -6.09 4.15 7.44
N PRO A 22 -5.37 3.75 6.37
CA PRO A 22 -5.04 4.62 5.25
C PRO A 22 -6.29 5.08 4.49
N MET A 23 -6.42 6.39 4.27
CA MET A 23 -7.55 7.00 3.56
C MET A 23 -7.06 8.04 2.57
N SER A 24 -7.28 7.82 1.27
CA SER A 24 -6.91 8.77 0.21
C SER A 24 -7.59 10.12 0.41
N ARG A 25 -6.81 11.19 0.36
CA ARG A 25 -7.29 12.57 0.49
C ARG A 25 -7.14 13.36 -0.80
N THR A 26 -6.13 13.04 -1.60
CA THR A 26 -5.84 13.71 -2.87
C THR A 26 -5.74 15.23 -2.75
N GLN A 27 -4.95 15.71 -1.79
CA GLN A 27 -4.75 17.12 -1.50
C GLN A 27 -3.29 17.55 -1.65
N ALA A 28 -2.54 16.88 -2.53
CA ALA A 28 -1.19 17.30 -2.91
C ALA A 28 -1.24 18.31 -4.06
N ASP A 29 -0.13 19.02 -4.25
CA ASP A 29 0.08 19.83 -5.43
C ASP A 29 0.36 18.97 -6.69
N ALA A 30 0.61 19.62 -7.82
CA ALA A 30 0.93 18.94 -9.08
C ALA A 30 2.21 18.11 -9.01
N HIS A 31 3.13 18.45 -8.11
CA HIS A 31 4.40 17.75 -7.87
C HIS A 31 4.28 16.63 -6.82
N GLY A 32 3.09 16.43 -6.25
CA GLY A 32 2.85 15.41 -5.22
C GLY A 32 3.33 15.82 -3.82
N HIS A 33 3.62 17.09 -3.58
CA HIS A 33 3.91 17.59 -2.24
C HIS A 33 2.60 17.64 -1.43
N PRO A 34 2.57 17.09 -0.20
CA PRO A 34 1.38 17.19 0.64
C PRO A 34 1.04 18.64 0.95
N ALA A 35 -0.25 18.96 0.99
CA ALA A 35 -0.72 20.30 1.36
C ALA A 35 -0.30 20.69 2.77
N ALA A 36 -0.23 21.99 3.06
CA ALA A 36 0.17 22.53 4.38
C ALA A 36 -0.70 21.98 5.53
N GLU A 37 -1.98 21.75 5.28
CA GLU A 37 -2.95 21.23 6.25
C GLU A 37 -2.75 19.75 6.58
N THR A 38 -1.93 19.04 5.82
CA THR A 38 -1.68 17.62 6.01
C THR A 38 -1.10 17.31 7.39
N ALA A 39 -0.22 18.16 7.91
CA ALA A 39 0.34 18.02 9.24
C ALA A 39 -0.76 18.08 10.34
N ALA A 40 -1.62 19.07 10.30
CA ALA A 40 -2.72 19.21 11.24
C ALA A 40 -3.75 18.07 11.11
N TYR A 41 -3.99 17.62 9.87
CA TYR A 41 -4.90 16.51 9.60
C TYR A 41 -4.45 15.21 10.28
N TYR A 42 -3.19 14.82 10.14
CA TYR A 42 -2.70 13.59 10.76
C TYR A 42 -2.49 13.72 12.26
N ALA A 43 -1.98 14.86 12.74
CA ALA A 43 -1.78 15.14 14.15
C ALA A 43 -3.07 15.05 14.96
N ARG A 44 -4.23 15.45 14.40
CA ARG A 44 -5.51 15.39 15.13
C ARG A 44 -5.88 13.97 15.58
N TYR A 45 -5.55 12.95 14.80
CA TYR A 45 -5.84 11.55 15.20
C TYR A 45 -4.99 11.13 16.40
N ALA A 46 -3.70 11.47 16.38
CA ALA A 46 -2.83 11.24 17.51
C ALA A 46 -3.30 12.03 18.75
N ARG A 47 -3.63 13.31 18.59
CA ARG A 47 -4.17 14.16 19.67
C ARG A 47 -5.42 13.55 20.33
N HIS A 48 -6.31 12.95 19.55
CA HIS A 48 -7.52 12.30 20.04
C HIS A 48 -7.35 10.82 20.41
N GLY A 49 -6.11 10.36 20.56
CA GLY A 49 -5.84 9.09 21.22
C GLY A 49 -5.41 7.94 20.32
N ALA A 50 -5.38 8.06 18.99
CA ALA A 50 -4.84 6.99 18.16
C ALA A 50 -3.36 6.75 18.46
N GLY A 51 -2.97 5.47 18.66
CA GLY A 51 -1.58 5.08 18.88
C GLY A 51 -0.77 5.10 17.60
N LEU A 52 -1.39 4.68 16.50
CA LEU A 52 -0.77 4.59 15.17
C LEU A 52 -1.62 5.34 14.14
N VAL A 53 -0.95 6.00 13.21
CA VAL A 53 -1.57 6.58 12.02
C VAL A 53 -0.89 6.00 10.78
N ILE A 54 -1.65 5.41 9.85
CA ILE A 54 -1.14 5.03 8.53
C ILE A 54 -1.55 6.13 7.55
N THR A 55 -0.61 6.66 6.78
CA THR A 55 -0.92 7.72 5.82
C THR A 55 -1.86 7.24 4.72
N GLU A 56 -2.47 8.16 4.00
CA GLU A 56 -3.00 7.84 2.67
C GLU A 56 -1.91 7.21 1.80
N ALA A 57 -2.33 6.49 0.75
CA ALA A 57 -1.40 5.83 -0.15
C ALA A 57 -0.52 6.86 -0.88
N LEU A 58 0.80 6.76 -0.69
CA LEU A 58 1.81 7.59 -1.33
C LEU A 58 2.32 6.87 -2.57
N TYR A 59 2.27 7.53 -3.72
CA TYR A 59 2.84 6.91 -4.91
C TYR A 59 4.36 6.80 -4.78
N THR A 60 4.89 5.65 -5.20
CA THR A 60 6.32 5.34 -5.18
C THR A 60 7.06 5.99 -6.33
N ALA A 61 8.39 6.04 -6.26
CA ALA A 61 9.21 6.31 -7.43
C ALA A 61 8.99 5.22 -8.50
N GLY A 62 9.30 5.53 -9.74
CA GLY A 62 9.16 4.60 -10.84
C GLY A 62 8.07 4.98 -11.84
N PRO A 63 7.95 4.21 -12.93
CA PRO A 63 7.06 4.53 -14.03
C PRO A 63 5.59 4.34 -13.62
N ALA A 64 4.73 5.29 -14.00
CA ALA A 64 3.26 5.22 -13.88
C ALA A 64 2.71 4.84 -12.47
N ALA A 65 3.45 5.21 -11.40
CA ALA A 65 3.10 4.80 -10.04
C ALA A 65 1.89 5.53 -9.45
N ARG A 66 1.62 6.77 -9.89
CA ARG A 66 0.56 7.64 -9.37
C ARG A 66 -0.83 7.13 -9.76
N ALA A 67 -1.73 7.01 -8.79
CA ALA A 67 -3.09 6.52 -9.01
C ALA A 67 -4.11 7.64 -9.28
N TYR A 68 -3.94 8.81 -8.65
CA TYR A 68 -4.94 9.87 -8.58
C TYR A 68 -4.34 11.23 -8.90
N PHE A 69 -5.15 12.12 -9.47
CA PHE A 69 -4.82 13.55 -9.48
C PHE A 69 -4.68 14.04 -8.04
N ASN A 70 -3.70 14.90 -7.80
CA ASN A 70 -3.37 15.44 -6.47
C ASN A 70 -3.10 14.38 -5.38
N GLN A 71 -2.71 13.16 -5.78
CA GLN A 71 -2.20 12.17 -4.84
C GLN A 71 -0.81 12.61 -4.36
N PRO A 72 -0.51 12.57 -3.04
CA PRO A 72 0.84 12.83 -2.56
C PRO A 72 1.76 11.66 -2.88
N GLY A 73 3.04 11.96 -3.07
CA GLY A 73 4.08 10.98 -3.35
C GLY A 73 5.12 10.88 -2.25
N LEU A 74 5.95 9.85 -2.40
CA LEU A 74 7.21 9.69 -1.68
C LEU A 74 8.28 9.17 -2.66
N ALA A 75 8.40 9.84 -3.79
CA ALA A 75 9.21 9.47 -4.95
C ALA A 75 10.44 10.37 -5.13
N SER A 76 10.58 11.42 -4.32
CA SER A 76 11.70 12.37 -4.35
C SER A 76 12.02 12.92 -2.97
N GLU A 77 13.25 13.42 -2.81
CA GLU A 77 13.68 14.07 -1.56
C GLU A 77 12.81 15.29 -1.24
N ALA A 78 12.41 16.07 -2.24
CA ALA A 78 11.53 17.21 -2.05
C ALA A 78 10.19 16.80 -1.42
N GLN A 79 9.57 15.71 -1.90
CA GLN A 79 8.36 15.17 -1.30
C GLN A 79 8.61 14.68 0.13
N ALA A 80 9.71 13.98 0.38
CA ALA A 80 10.08 13.49 1.71
C ALA A 80 10.27 14.65 2.69
N GLU A 81 10.91 15.74 2.28
CA GLU A 81 11.09 16.94 3.12
C GLU A 81 9.74 17.56 3.52
N HIS A 82 8.78 17.64 2.59
CA HIS A 82 7.44 18.12 2.91
C HIS A 82 6.69 17.20 3.91
N TRP A 83 6.92 15.89 3.86
CA TRP A 83 6.32 14.94 4.82
C TRP A 83 6.85 15.09 6.24
N ARG A 84 8.07 15.61 6.45
CA ARG A 84 8.66 15.77 7.78
C ARG A 84 7.79 16.62 8.73
N ALA A 85 7.09 17.62 8.20
CA ALA A 85 6.19 18.42 9.00
C ALA A 85 5.03 17.59 9.58
N ALA A 86 4.42 16.72 8.76
CA ALA A 86 3.33 15.85 9.19
C ALA A 86 3.82 14.78 10.18
N VAL A 87 4.98 14.18 9.93
CA VAL A 87 5.60 13.21 10.85
C VAL A 87 5.87 13.82 12.21
N ARG A 88 6.54 14.98 12.27
CA ARG A 88 6.79 15.71 13.52
C ARG A 88 5.51 16.06 14.26
N ALA A 89 4.47 16.51 13.55
CA ALA A 89 3.21 16.89 14.18
C ALA A 89 2.49 15.69 14.83
N VAL A 90 2.54 14.48 14.21
CA VAL A 90 2.01 13.25 14.82
C VAL A 90 2.81 12.86 16.06
N HIS A 91 4.16 12.92 15.99
CA HIS A 91 5.04 12.59 17.11
C HIS A 91 4.85 13.53 18.30
N GLN A 92 4.67 14.84 18.05
CA GLN A 92 4.39 15.83 19.10
C GLN A 92 3.11 15.52 19.89
N GLU A 93 2.13 14.87 19.27
CA GLU A 93 0.89 14.41 19.90
C GLU A 93 1.02 12.98 20.48
N GLY A 94 2.23 12.43 20.55
CA GLY A 94 2.54 11.10 21.12
C GLY A 94 2.04 9.93 20.28
N GLY A 95 1.69 10.12 19.01
CA GLY A 95 1.37 9.06 18.05
C GLY A 95 2.59 8.55 17.31
N ARG A 96 2.40 7.46 16.56
CA ARG A 96 3.34 6.92 15.58
C ARG A 96 2.74 6.98 14.20
N VAL A 97 3.58 7.06 13.15
CA VAL A 97 3.10 7.20 11.77
C VAL A 97 3.87 6.31 10.80
N ILE A 98 3.12 5.55 10.00
CA ILE A 98 3.64 4.67 8.94
C ILE A 98 3.28 5.26 7.57
N ALA A 99 4.23 5.25 6.63
CA ALA A 99 4.01 5.64 5.24
C ALA A 99 3.46 4.45 4.43
N GLN A 100 2.25 4.54 3.87
CA GLN A 100 1.75 3.53 2.94
C GLN A 100 2.27 3.80 1.53
N LEU A 101 3.04 2.87 0.95
CA LEU A 101 3.64 2.95 -0.37
C LEU A 101 2.80 2.21 -1.41
N GLN A 102 2.49 2.86 -2.53
CA GLN A 102 1.56 2.35 -3.54
C GLN A 102 2.10 2.52 -4.96
N HIS A 103 1.76 1.56 -5.82
CA HIS A 103 1.80 1.71 -7.27
C HIS A 103 0.42 1.46 -7.86
N ALA A 104 -0.07 2.39 -8.69
CA ALA A 104 -1.44 2.39 -9.21
C ALA A 104 -1.81 1.12 -9.98
N GLY A 105 -0.91 0.61 -10.81
CA GLY A 105 -1.27 -0.43 -11.76
C GLY A 105 -2.31 0.08 -12.77
N LYS A 106 -3.18 -0.81 -13.20
CA LYS A 106 -4.30 -0.52 -14.11
C LYS A 106 -5.39 0.40 -13.54
N LEU A 107 -5.31 0.72 -12.22
CA LEU A 107 -6.28 1.58 -11.53
C LEU A 107 -5.88 3.07 -11.52
N ALA A 108 -4.90 3.47 -12.32
CA ALA A 108 -4.56 4.87 -12.51
C ALA A 108 -5.71 5.63 -13.19
N GLU A 109 -6.01 6.85 -12.69
CA GLU A 109 -7.04 7.71 -13.30
C GLU A 109 -6.75 7.98 -14.78
N PRO A 110 -7.78 7.93 -15.63
CA PRO A 110 -7.64 8.26 -17.06
C PRO A 110 -7.04 9.65 -17.26
N GLY A 111 -6.08 9.75 -18.17
CA GLY A 111 -5.36 10.99 -18.47
C GLY A 111 -4.20 11.32 -17.53
N LEU A 112 -3.99 10.55 -16.47
CA LEU A 112 -2.88 10.78 -15.53
C LEU A 112 -1.54 10.31 -16.11
N HIS A 113 -1.55 9.20 -16.84
CA HIS A 113 -0.41 8.63 -17.54
C HIS A 113 -0.73 8.41 -19.02
N ALA A 114 0.22 8.72 -19.89
CA ALA A 114 0.07 8.44 -21.33
C ALA A 114 -0.06 6.92 -21.58
N ARG A 115 0.57 6.10 -20.72
CA ARG A 115 0.57 4.65 -20.82
C ARG A 115 0.58 4.03 -19.41
N PRO A 116 -0.59 3.78 -18.81
CA PRO A 116 -0.67 3.10 -17.52
C PRO A 116 -0.05 1.70 -17.58
N LEU A 117 0.60 1.28 -16.51
CA LEU A 117 1.18 -0.07 -16.37
C LEU A 117 0.18 -1.01 -15.69
N GLY A 118 0.11 -2.25 -16.15
CA GLY A 118 -0.73 -3.29 -15.58
C GLY A 118 -0.04 -4.62 -15.49
N LEU A 119 -0.73 -5.59 -14.94
CA LEU A 119 -0.31 -6.99 -14.92
C LEU A 119 -0.27 -7.57 -16.33
N VAL A 120 -1.33 -7.32 -17.08
CA VAL A 120 -1.55 -7.72 -18.48
C VAL A 120 -2.13 -6.53 -19.24
N ASP A 121 -2.17 -6.61 -20.57
CA ASP A 121 -2.85 -5.61 -21.38
C ASP A 121 -4.35 -5.57 -21.09
N GLY A 122 -4.92 -4.37 -21.00
CA GLY A 122 -6.35 -4.18 -20.80
C GLY A 122 -6.70 -3.12 -19.78
N ALA A 123 -7.98 -2.81 -19.67
CA ALA A 123 -8.52 -1.85 -18.72
C ALA A 123 -9.15 -2.52 -17.51
N ALA A 124 -9.08 -1.88 -16.35
CA ALA A 124 -9.87 -2.26 -15.20
C ALA A 124 -11.36 -2.09 -15.49
N GLN A 125 -12.20 -2.94 -14.88
CA GLN A 125 -13.66 -2.86 -15.07
C GLN A 125 -14.24 -1.61 -14.37
N GLY A 126 -15.36 -1.14 -14.90
CA GLY A 126 -16.11 -0.03 -14.31
C GLY A 126 -15.52 1.35 -14.61
N LEU A 127 -15.85 2.28 -13.73
CA LEU A 127 -15.44 3.69 -13.84
C LEU A 127 -14.33 3.99 -12.83
N SER A 128 -13.44 4.90 -13.21
CA SER A 128 -12.42 5.42 -12.31
C SER A 128 -13.05 6.22 -11.17
N TRP A 129 -12.32 6.33 -10.07
CA TRP A 129 -12.88 6.91 -8.84
C TRP A 129 -13.07 8.44 -8.92
N GLN A 130 -12.09 9.18 -9.43
CA GLN A 130 -12.17 10.66 -9.45
C GLN A 130 -12.92 11.17 -10.67
N THR A 131 -12.56 10.72 -11.86
CA THR A 131 -13.09 11.28 -13.09
C THR A 131 -14.42 10.66 -13.51
N GLN A 132 -14.80 9.51 -12.92
CA GLN A 132 -16.00 8.75 -13.30
C GLN A 132 -16.03 8.41 -14.80
N GLN A 133 -14.84 8.30 -15.41
CA GLN A 133 -14.65 7.87 -16.79
C GLN A 133 -14.33 6.37 -16.85
N PRO A 134 -14.58 5.69 -17.97
CA PRO A 134 -14.04 4.34 -18.16
C PRO A 134 -12.52 4.32 -17.91
N ASN A 135 -12.03 3.29 -17.21
CA ASN A 135 -10.62 3.15 -16.95
C ASN A 135 -9.80 3.08 -18.27
N ALA A 136 -8.65 3.72 -18.28
CA ALA A 136 -7.77 3.70 -19.44
C ALA A 136 -7.14 2.30 -19.63
N PRO A 137 -6.92 1.84 -20.88
CA PRO A 137 -6.16 0.63 -21.12
C PRO A 137 -4.74 0.74 -20.55
N ALA A 138 -4.38 -0.21 -19.70
CA ALA A 138 -3.00 -0.40 -19.26
C ALA A 138 -2.29 -1.38 -20.20
N HIS A 139 -0.97 -1.31 -20.26
CA HIS A 139 -0.15 -2.30 -20.93
C HIS A 139 0.51 -3.23 -19.91
N ALA A 140 0.79 -4.45 -20.32
CA ALA A 140 1.55 -5.40 -19.52
C ALA A 140 2.94 -4.84 -19.23
N ALA A 141 3.29 -4.71 -17.94
CA ALA A 141 4.61 -4.23 -17.55
C ALA A 141 5.69 -5.19 -18.06
N THR A 142 6.73 -4.66 -18.69
CA THR A 142 7.90 -5.45 -19.09
C THR A 142 8.72 -5.85 -17.86
N ALA A 143 9.61 -6.84 -18.00
CA ALA A 143 10.51 -7.23 -16.91
C ALA A 143 11.34 -6.04 -16.41
N GLU A 144 11.86 -5.21 -17.31
CA GLU A 144 12.62 -4.00 -16.95
C GLU A 144 11.75 -2.96 -16.22
N GLU A 145 10.49 -2.80 -16.59
CA GLU A 145 9.56 -1.92 -15.88
C GLU A 145 9.25 -2.45 -14.49
N ILE A 146 9.11 -3.77 -14.33
CA ILE A 146 8.91 -4.42 -13.03
C ILE A 146 10.11 -4.19 -12.11
N GLU A 147 11.33 -4.36 -12.62
CA GLU A 147 12.55 -4.08 -11.84
C GLU A 147 12.59 -2.60 -11.39
N ARG A 148 12.29 -1.66 -12.27
CA ARG A 148 12.21 -0.23 -11.92
C ARG A 148 11.11 0.07 -10.89
N ILE A 149 10.00 -0.67 -10.92
CA ILE A 149 8.94 -0.57 -9.91
C ILE A 149 9.47 -1.06 -8.54
N ILE A 150 10.16 -2.19 -8.50
CA ILE A 150 10.76 -2.73 -7.26
C ILE A 150 11.78 -1.74 -6.68
N GLU A 151 12.67 -1.21 -7.51
CA GLU A 151 13.63 -0.16 -7.11
C GLU A 151 12.91 1.10 -6.61
N GLY A 152 11.77 1.45 -7.22
CA GLY A 152 10.92 2.57 -6.82
C GLY A 152 10.37 2.41 -5.40
N PHE A 153 9.91 1.22 -5.02
CA PHE A 153 9.50 0.93 -3.64
C PHE A 153 10.67 1.04 -2.66
N ALA A 154 11.84 0.51 -3.02
CA ALA A 154 13.04 0.60 -2.21
C ALA A 154 13.50 2.06 -2.00
N LEU A 155 13.50 2.88 -3.05
CA LEU A 155 13.79 4.31 -2.94
C LEU A 155 12.78 5.02 -2.03
N SER A 156 11.50 4.77 -2.22
CA SER A 156 10.44 5.39 -1.40
C SER A 156 10.56 5.00 0.08
N ALA A 157 10.98 3.77 0.39
CA ALA A 157 11.23 3.36 1.76
C ALA A 157 12.44 4.08 2.40
N ARG A 158 13.53 4.32 1.64
CA ARG A 158 14.63 5.18 2.10
C ARG A 158 14.16 6.61 2.38
N LEU A 159 13.31 7.16 1.51
CA LEU A 159 12.74 8.49 1.67
C LEU A 159 11.79 8.57 2.87
N ALA A 160 11.04 7.50 3.18
CA ALA A 160 10.25 7.39 4.40
C ALA A 160 11.14 7.46 5.65
N HIS A 161 12.24 6.71 5.67
CA HIS A 161 13.22 6.77 6.76
C HIS A 161 13.82 8.18 6.91
N TYR A 162 14.22 8.79 5.80
CA TYR A 162 14.74 10.18 5.79
C TYR A 162 13.71 11.18 6.34
N ALA A 163 12.43 11.02 5.99
CA ALA A 163 11.35 11.88 6.48
C ALA A 163 11.02 11.65 7.98
N GLY A 164 11.51 10.56 8.59
CA GLY A 164 11.34 10.24 10.00
C GLY A 164 10.09 9.42 10.34
N PHE A 165 9.50 8.72 9.36
CA PHE A 165 8.41 7.78 9.61
C PHE A 165 8.87 6.64 10.53
N ASP A 166 7.94 6.09 11.32
CA ASP A 166 8.19 4.97 12.23
C ASP A 166 8.17 3.60 11.53
N GLY A 167 7.64 3.53 10.30
CA GLY A 167 7.56 2.33 9.48
C GLY A 167 7.10 2.64 8.07
N VAL A 168 7.12 1.62 7.21
CA VAL A 168 6.52 1.66 5.87
C VAL A 168 5.50 0.53 5.73
N GLU A 169 4.48 0.73 4.90
CA GLU A 169 3.52 -0.30 4.56
C GLU A 169 3.43 -0.45 3.04
N ILE A 170 3.63 -1.68 2.54
CA ILE A 170 3.45 -1.99 1.13
C ILE A 170 1.97 -2.19 0.86
N HIS A 171 1.41 -1.42 -0.08
CA HIS A 171 0.01 -1.55 -0.48
C HIS A 171 -0.17 -2.71 -1.46
N GLY A 172 -0.41 -3.92 -0.93
CA GLY A 172 -0.70 -5.15 -1.68
C GLY A 172 -2.19 -5.52 -1.66
N ALA A 173 -3.09 -4.51 -1.76
CA ALA A 173 -4.52 -4.69 -1.60
C ALA A 173 -5.34 -3.99 -2.70
N ARG A 174 -6.62 -4.29 -2.78
CA ARG A 174 -7.66 -3.57 -3.51
C ARG A 174 -7.50 -3.52 -5.04
N GLY A 175 -6.69 -4.38 -5.64
CA GLY A 175 -6.49 -4.44 -7.10
C GLY A 175 -5.42 -3.49 -7.64
N TYR A 176 -4.69 -2.77 -6.76
CA TYR A 176 -3.50 -2.03 -7.19
C TYR A 176 -2.40 -3.00 -7.62
N LEU A 177 -1.32 -2.50 -8.22
CA LEU A 177 -0.37 -3.31 -8.96
C LEU A 177 0.07 -4.58 -8.21
N VAL A 178 0.58 -4.45 -6.99
CA VAL A 178 1.08 -5.60 -6.21
C VAL A 178 -0.03 -6.63 -5.96
N ASN A 179 -1.25 -6.16 -5.59
CA ASN A 179 -2.40 -7.05 -5.39
C ASN A 179 -2.85 -7.72 -6.69
N ASP A 180 -2.73 -7.02 -7.82
CA ASP A 180 -3.13 -7.58 -9.11
C ASP A 180 -2.20 -8.73 -9.51
N PHE A 181 -0.89 -8.60 -9.31
CA PHE A 181 0.06 -9.69 -9.51
C PHE A 181 -0.18 -10.91 -8.61
N LEU A 182 -0.63 -10.71 -7.37
CA LEU A 182 -0.98 -11.79 -6.44
C LEU A 182 -2.25 -12.55 -6.84
N SER A 183 -3.02 -12.06 -7.80
CA SER A 183 -4.32 -12.63 -8.15
C SER A 183 -4.22 -13.76 -9.18
N ALA A 184 -5.32 -14.52 -9.30
CA ALA A 184 -5.46 -15.55 -10.33
C ALA A 184 -5.48 -14.99 -11.77
N TYR A 185 -5.61 -13.66 -11.92
CA TYR A 185 -5.50 -12.99 -13.22
C TYR A 185 -4.05 -12.83 -13.70
N ASN A 186 -3.09 -13.19 -12.87
CA ASN A 186 -1.69 -13.29 -13.28
C ASN A 186 -1.48 -14.54 -14.16
N VAL A 187 -1.74 -14.36 -15.45
CA VAL A 187 -1.59 -15.37 -16.51
C VAL A 187 -0.39 -15.07 -17.41
N ARG A 188 0.59 -14.32 -16.90
CA ARG A 188 1.82 -14.02 -17.62
C ARG A 188 2.61 -15.31 -17.89
N ASP A 189 3.32 -15.37 -19.01
CA ASP A 189 4.16 -16.47 -19.45
C ASP A 189 5.64 -16.32 -19.06
N ASP A 190 5.95 -15.32 -18.24
CA ASP A 190 7.28 -15.03 -17.72
C ASP A 190 7.44 -15.48 -16.25
N GLU A 191 8.63 -15.22 -15.68
CA GLU A 191 8.93 -15.53 -14.27
C GLU A 191 8.02 -14.85 -13.27
N TRP A 192 7.39 -13.70 -13.62
CA TRP A 192 6.46 -12.96 -12.77
C TRP A 192 5.06 -13.57 -12.79
N GLY A 193 4.74 -14.39 -13.78
CA GLY A 193 3.50 -15.17 -13.86
C GLY A 193 3.66 -16.59 -13.33
N ALA A 194 4.84 -17.18 -13.49
CA ALA A 194 5.14 -18.52 -12.99
C ALA A 194 4.94 -18.65 -11.47
N ASP A 195 5.19 -17.55 -10.73
CA ASP A 195 4.93 -17.45 -9.29
C ASP A 195 4.29 -16.09 -8.95
N ARG A 196 3.00 -16.11 -8.66
CA ARG A 196 2.21 -14.89 -8.36
C ARG A 196 2.73 -14.08 -7.17
N ALA A 197 3.37 -14.72 -6.18
CA ALA A 197 3.91 -14.03 -5.02
C ALA A 197 5.24 -13.32 -5.30
N ARG A 198 5.92 -13.65 -6.38
CA ARG A 198 7.29 -13.20 -6.69
C ARG A 198 7.48 -11.70 -6.61
N ILE A 199 6.57 -10.89 -7.17
CA ILE A 199 6.71 -9.43 -7.14
C ILE A 199 6.60 -8.87 -5.72
N ALA A 200 5.64 -9.38 -4.92
CA ALA A 200 5.46 -8.92 -3.54
C ALA A 200 6.69 -9.26 -2.67
N GLU A 201 7.22 -10.47 -2.84
CA GLU A 201 8.45 -10.89 -2.17
C GLU A 201 9.67 -10.07 -2.61
N ALA A 202 9.80 -9.79 -3.92
CA ALA A 202 10.89 -8.98 -4.44
C ALA A 202 10.83 -7.54 -3.89
N VAL A 203 9.64 -6.93 -3.86
CA VAL A 203 9.42 -5.61 -3.25
C VAL A 203 9.78 -5.63 -1.76
N LEU A 204 9.31 -6.62 -0.99
CA LEU A 204 9.62 -6.74 0.43
C LEU A 204 11.13 -6.87 0.69
N ARG A 205 11.82 -7.74 -0.07
CA ARG A 205 13.27 -7.90 0.05
C ARG A 205 14.03 -6.63 -0.30
N ALA A 206 13.64 -5.95 -1.38
CA ALA A 206 14.28 -4.70 -1.81
C ALA A 206 14.07 -3.57 -0.78
N VAL A 207 12.86 -3.45 -0.22
CA VAL A 207 12.56 -2.48 0.84
C VAL A 207 13.36 -2.81 2.11
N ARG A 208 13.44 -4.09 2.52
CA ARG A 208 14.22 -4.52 3.69
C ARG A 208 15.71 -4.21 3.55
N GLN A 209 16.27 -4.39 2.37
CA GLN A 209 17.67 -4.04 2.09
C GLN A 209 17.93 -2.53 2.09
N ALA A 210 16.92 -1.75 1.69
CA ALA A 210 17.03 -0.31 1.51
C ALA A 210 16.79 0.49 2.79
N CYS A 211 16.08 -0.08 3.79
CA CYS A 211 15.53 0.68 4.90
C CYS A 211 15.46 -0.17 6.18
N PRO A 212 15.89 0.38 7.36
CA PRO A 212 15.86 -0.34 8.64
C PRO A 212 14.48 -0.34 9.31
N LEU A 213 13.50 0.39 8.76
CA LEU A 213 12.18 0.53 9.37
C LEU A 213 11.39 -0.78 9.34
N PRO A 214 10.49 -0.99 10.31
CA PRO A 214 9.47 -2.05 10.23
C PRO A 214 8.64 -1.96 8.94
N ILE A 215 8.34 -3.11 8.35
CA ILE A 215 7.62 -3.21 7.09
C ILE A 215 6.25 -3.85 7.31
N GLY A 216 5.19 -3.09 7.11
CA GLY A 216 3.84 -3.60 7.00
C GLY A 216 3.53 -4.07 5.58
N PHE A 217 2.63 -5.03 5.45
CA PHE A 217 2.04 -5.42 4.17
C PHE A 217 0.51 -5.40 4.29
N ASN A 218 -0.13 -4.48 3.54
CA ASN A 218 -1.60 -4.43 3.49
C ASN A 218 -2.10 -5.42 2.44
N TYR A 219 -2.96 -6.33 2.84
CA TYR A 219 -3.57 -7.34 1.97
C TYR A 219 -5.09 -7.26 1.99
N SER A 220 -5.73 -7.45 0.84
CA SER A 220 -7.17 -7.70 0.72
C SER A 220 -7.44 -8.74 -0.35
N ILE A 221 -8.55 -9.46 -0.21
CA ILE A 221 -9.06 -10.35 -1.25
C ILE A 221 -9.73 -9.51 -2.34
N TYR A 222 -10.68 -8.67 -1.95
CA TYR A 222 -11.47 -7.87 -2.91
C TYR A 222 -10.61 -6.87 -3.67
N LYS A 223 -11.01 -6.59 -4.90
CA LYS A 223 -10.44 -5.56 -5.78
C LYS A 223 -11.42 -4.41 -5.95
N MET A 224 -10.96 -3.20 -6.26
CA MET A 224 -11.82 -2.04 -6.51
C MET A 224 -12.66 -2.21 -7.78
N ASP A 225 -12.13 -2.88 -8.78
CA ASP A 225 -12.78 -3.22 -10.03
C ASP A 225 -13.55 -4.55 -9.96
N GLU A 226 -13.37 -5.36 -8.88
CA GLU A 226 -14.10 -6.61 -8.67
C GLU A 226 -14.26 -6.94 -7.17
N TYR A 227 -15.33 -6.48 -6.59
CA TYR A 227 -15.61 -6.68 -5.16
C TYR A 227 -15.88 -8.13 -4.75
N ARG A 228 -16.17 -9.02 -5.70
CA ARG A 228 -16.49 -10.44 -5.44
C ARG A 228 -15.34 -11.38 -5.76
N TYR A 229 -14.18 -10.84 -6.13
CA TYR A 229 -13.00 -11.67 -6.37
C TYR A 229 -12.71 -12.59 -5.19
N GLN A 230 -12.39 -13.84 -5.50
CA GLN A 230 -11.93 -14.86 -4.55
C GLN A 230 -10.73 -15.60 -5.15
N PRO A 231 -9.67 -15.86 -4.38
CA PRO A 231 -8.58 -16.70 -4.83
C PRO A 231 -9.07 -18.15 -5.01
N PRO A 232 -8.64 -18.86 -6.06
CA PRO A 232 -9.12 -20.22 -6.35
C PRO A 232 -8.91 -21.22 -5.21
N GLY A 233 -7.79 -21.15 -4.50
CA GLY A 233 -7.45 -22.01 -3.37
C GLY A 233 -8.02 -21.56 -2.02
N GLY A 234 -8.84 -20.51 -2.00
CA GLY A 234 -9.52 -20.03 -0.80
C GLY A 234 -8.58 -19.68 0.35
N GLY A 235 -9.00 -19.99 1.57
CA GLY A 235 -8.23 -19.66 2.79
C GLY A 235 -6.85 -20.30 2.87
N ALA A 236 -6.69 -21.52 2.34
CA ALA A 236 -5.41 -22.20 2.37
C ALA A 236 -4.36 -21.51 1.47
N GLU A 237 -4.76 -21.06 0.28
CA GLU A 237 -3.90 -20.28 -0.61
C GLU A 237 -3.48 -18.96 0.05
N ILE A 238 -4.43 -18.28 0.69
CA ILE A 238 -4.17 -17.01 1.38
C ILE A 238 -3.20 -17.22 2.55
N ALA A 239 -3.43 -18.22 3.40
CA ALA A 239 -2.54 -18.51 4.54
C ALA A 239 -1.10 -18.81 4.07
N ALA A 240 -0.95 -19.61 3.02
CA ALA A 240 0.35 -19.90 2.42
C ALA A 240 1.03 -18.63 1.86
N LEU A 241 0.26 -17.76 1.19
CA LEU A 241 0.75 -16.47 0.70
C LEU A 241 1.22 -15.58 1.85
N LEU A 242 0.40 -15.39 2.89
CA LEU A 242 0.75 -14.52 4.02
C LEU A 242 2.02 -15.02 4.73
N ALA A 243 2.17 -16.33 4.92
CA ALA A 243 3.39 -16.92 5.48
C ALA A 243 4.63 -16.62 4.63
N ARG A 244 4.52 -16.70 3.29
CA ARG A 244 5.60 -16.32 2.37
C ARG A 244 5.97 -14.85 2.48
N LEU A 245 4.99 -13.94 2.59
CA LEU A 245 5.24 -12.51 2.76
C LEU A 245 6.00 -12.21 4.05
N CYS A 246 5.65 -12.87 5.16
CA CYS A 246 6.40 -12.76 6.41
C CYS A 246 7.85 -13.26 6.23
N GLN A 247 8.07 -14.41 5.57
CA GLN A 247 9.41 -14.93 5.27
C GLN A 247 10.22 -13.99 4.35
N ALA A 248 9.55 -13.24 3.47
CA ALA A 248 10.17 -12.26 2.60
C ALA A 248 10.51 -10.93 3.29
N GLY A 249 10.05 -10.72 4.53
CA GLY A 249 10.41 -9.56 5.34
C GLY A 249 9.27 -8.66 5.78
N ALA A 250 8.00 -9.07 5.65
CA ALA A 250 6.90 -8.34 6.27
C ALA A 250 6.89 -8.61 7.79
N ASP A 251 6.97 -7.54 8.58
CA ASP A 251 6.91 -7.61 10.05
C ASP A 251 5.48 -7.50 10.57
N ILE A 252 4.60 -6.86 9.80
CA ILE A 252 3.21 -6.57 10.16
C ILE A 252 2.30 -6.93 8.99
N LEU A 253 1.25 -7.71 9.26
CA LEU A 253 0.19 -7.96 8.29
C LEU A 253 -1.03 -7.09 8.61
N HIS A 254 -1.38 -6.20 7.68
CA HIS A 254 -2.57 -5.37 7.76
C HIS A 254 -3.66 -5.94 6.84
N ILE A 255 -4.66 -6.57 7.42
CA ILE A 255 -5.74 -7.21 6.68
C ILE A 255 -6.88 -6.23 6.43
N SER A 256 -7.16 -5.98 5.16
CA SER A 256 -8.19 -5.07 4.68
C SER A 256 -9.41 -5.86 4.18
N SER A 257 -10.56 -5.68 4.81
CA SER A 257 -11.81 -6.33 4.42
C SER A 257 -12.96 -5.32 4.35
N ARG A 258 -13.91 -5.52 3.43
CA ARG A 258 -15.13 -4.69 3.37
C ARG A 258 -16.05 -4.94 4.55
N ARG A 259 -15.98 -6.13 5.16
CA ARG A 259 -16.87 -6.59 6.23
C ARG A 259 -16.08 -7.47 7.19
N VAL A 260 -15.21 -6.88 7.98
CA VAL A 260 -14.25 -7.58 8.85
C VAL A 260 -14.86 -8.65 9.77
N LEU A 261 -16.12 -8.50 10.16
CA LEU A 261 -16.84 -9.45 11.04
C LEU A 261 -17.67 -10.49 10.27
N LYS A 262 -17.72 -10.45 8.93
CA LYS A 262 -18.42 -11.47 8.15
C LYS A 262 -17.44 -12.55 7.72
N PRO A 263 -17.85 -13.84 7.89
CA PRO A 263 -17.08 -14.94 7.32
C PRO A 263 -16.93 -14.81 5.81
N GLU A 264 -15.77 -15.19 5.33
CA GLU A 264 -15.51 -15.36 3.90
C GLU A 264 -16.13 -16.68 3.40
N PRO A 265 -16.22 -16.92 2.08
CA PRO A 265 -16.88 -18.12 1.54
C PRO A 265 -16.33 -19.46 2.06
N TRP A 266 -15.09 -19.51 2.52
CA TRP A 266 -14.52 -20.73 3.15
C TRP A 266 -14.92 -20.93 4.63
N GLY A 267 -15.76 -20.05 5.21
CA GLY A 267 -16.29 -20.16 6.58
C GLY A 267 -15.49 -19.49 7.69
N GLY A 268 -14.32 -18.94 7.40
CA GLY A 268 -13.46 -18.22 8.35
C GLY A 268 -13.41 -16.71 8.09
N LEU A 269 -12.87 -15.94 9.05
CA LEU A 269 -12.56 -14.53 8.85
C LEU A 269 -11.18 -14.38 8.21
N LEU A 270 -11.03 -13.45 7.27
CA LEU A 270 -9.73 -13.17 6.66
C LEU A 270 -8.67 -12.82 7.71
N ALA A 271 -9.03 -12.05 8.73
CA ALA A 271 -8.14 -11.67 9.82
C ALA A 271 -7.66 -12.85 10.70
N GLN A 272 -8.26 -14.04 10.57
CA GLN A 272 -7.81 -15.23 11.30
C GLN A 272 -6.66 -15.97 10.57
N LEU A 273 -6.35 -15.60 9.34
CA LEU A 273 -5.28 -16.19 8.54
C LEU A 273 -3.94 -15.44 8.71
N ALA A 274 -3.97 -14.24 9.28
CA ALA A 274 -2.79 -13.37 9.49
C ALA A 274 -2.18 -13.61 10.94
#